data_e1b87ba86c698b7213b8f44a46c9f1d7
#
_entry.id   e1b87ba86c698b7213b8f44a46c9f1d7
#
_cell.length_a   1.000
_cell.length_b   1.000
_cell.length_c   1.000
_cell.angle_alpha   90.00
_cell.angle_beta   90.00
_cell.angle_gamma   90.00
#
_symmetry.space_group_name_H-M   'P 1'
#
loop_
_entity.id
_entity.type
_entity.pdbx_description
1 polymer ?
#
loop_
_entity_poly.entity_id
_entity_poly.type
_entity_poly.pdbx_seq_one_letter_code
_entity_poly.pdbx_strand_id
1 'polypeptide(L)'
;MNSNIDIPFELKELDPDEDGTFEGYASVFNNKDLGNDVIRRGAFADTLKGKKPKQIKLLYQHKTDEPIGVIDSLSEDNRGLYIKGRLAMGTQKGKEVYELMKMGAIDSMSIGYRMSADDYKYDPKDKRRIIKSVDLMEISLVTFPMNPKAKITKVKLAEMNTREIEHYLRDVGMPVNLAKESANILFKSFNTGERELRDVVDSLKHLINIIKT
;
A
#
# COMPACT_ATOMS: atom_id res chain seq x y z
N MET A 1 -16.14 8.99 18.45
CA MET A 1 -16.47 8.66 17.04
C MET A 1 -15.37 7.78 16.49
N ASN A 2 -15.73 6.64 15.94
CA ASN A 2 -14.76 5.80 15.22
C ASN A 2 -14.71 6.33 13.79
N SER A 3 -13.55 6.77 13.33
CA SER A 3 -13.35 7.16 11.94
C SER A 3 -12.51 6.08 11.27
N ASN A 4 -13.02 5.53 10.18
CA ASN A 4 -12.28 4.59 9.33
C ASN A 4 -11.69 5.39 8.16
N ILE A 5 -10.41 5.19 7.90
CA ILE A 5 -9.71 5.84 6.79
C ILE A 5 -9.11 4.74 5.93
N ASP A 6 -9.57 4.69 4.70
CA ASP A 6 -9.11 3.73 3.71
C ASP A 6 -7.96 4.35 2.92
N ILE A 7 -6.82 3.69 2.90
CA ILE A 7 -5.64 4.12 2.15
C ILE A 7 -5.19 2.95 1.29
N PRO A 8 -5.02 3.18 -0.02
CA PRO A 8 -4.46 2.16 -0.87
C PRO A 8 -3.02 1.88 -0.46
N PHE A 9 -2.65 0.63 -0.41
CA PHE A 9 -1.29 0.20 -0.14
C PHE A 9 -0.61 -0.28 -1.42
N GLU A 10 0.68 -0.01 -1.51
CA GLU A 10 1.53 -0.73 -2.44
C GLU A 10 1.88 -2.07 -1.80
N LEU A 11 1.45 -3.17 -2.42
CA LEU A 11 2.04 -4.48 -2.14
C LEU A 11 3.49 -4.43 -2.63
N LYS A 12 4.43 -4.32 -1.69
CA LYS A 12 5.85 -4.36 -2.06
C LYS A 12 6.29 -5.76 -2.49
N GLU A 13 5.74 -6.77 -1.87
CA GLU A 13 5.90 -8.19 -2.24
C GLU A 13 4.80 -8.99 -1.56
N LEU A 14 4.11 -9.83 -2.33
CA LEU A 14 3.59 -11.08 -1.81
C LEU A 14 4.74 -12.06 -2.03
N ASP A 15 5.37 -12.48 -0.94
CA ASP A 15 6.34 -13.58 -1.01
C ASP A 15 5.63 -14.79 -1.63
N PRO A 16 6.18 -15.39 -2.71
CA PRO A 16 5.57 -16.57 -3.32
C PRO A 16 5.54 -17.78 -2.38
N ASP A 17 6.26 -17.75 -1.27
CA ASP A 17 6.13 -18.73 -0.22
C ASP A 17 4.75 -18.59 0.44
N GLU A 18 3.94 -19.65 0.36
CA GLU A 18 2.53 -19.80 0.74
C GLU A 18 2.20 -19.45 2.22
N ASP A 19 3.00 -18.61 2.87
CA ASP A 19 2.85 -18.28 4.29
C ASP A 19 1.88 -17.13 4.58
N GLY A 20 1.34 -16.48 3.52
CA GLY A 20 0.37 -15.39 3.62
C GLY A 20 0.95 -14.06 4.12
N THR A 21 2.27 -13.86 4.08
CA THR A 21 2.90 -12.59 4.44
C THR A 21 2.64 -11.51 3.39
N PHE A 22 2.51 -10.28 3.86
CA PHE A 22 2.36 -9.09 3.01
C PHE A 22 2.91 -7.86 3.71
N GLU A 23 3.24 -6.84 2.94
CA GLU A 23 3.70 -5.57 3.48
C GLU A 23 3.21 -4.39 2.62
N GLY A 24 3.12 -3.22 3.25
CA GLY A 24 2.68 -2.00 2.56
C GLY A 24 2.39 -0.85 3.50
N TYR A 25 1.80 0.22 2.96
CA TYR A 25 1.43 1.40 3.74
C TYR A 25 -0.06 1.34 4.12
N ALA A 26 -0.34 1.22 5.41
CA ALA A 26 -1.71 1.27 5.94
C ALA A 26 -2.25 2.69 6.04
N SER A 27 -1.37 3.71 6.01
CA SER A 27 -1.71 5.13 6.00
C SER A 27 -0.61 5.92 5.30
N VAL A 28 -0.97 6.90 4.47
CA VAL A 28 -0.05 7.83 3.81
C VAL A 28 -0.24 9.22 4.39
N PHE A 29 0.87 9.87 4.78
CA PHE A 29 0.83 11.20 5.39
C PHE A 29 0.56 12.33 4.41
N ASN A 30 -0.02 13.41 4.94
CA ASN A 30 -0.26 14.67 4.22
C ASN A 30 -1.13 14.54 2.96
N ASN A 31 -1.85 13.44 2.83
CA ASN A 31 -2.82 13.22 1.77
C ASN A 31 -4.24 13.44 2.33
N LYS A 32 -5.07 14.16 1.58
CA LYS A 32 -6.48 14.34 1.92
C LYS A 32 -7.26 13.13 1.43
N ASP A 33 -7.92 12.45 2.33
CA ASP A 33 -8.78 11.31 2.02
C ASP A 33 -10.22 11.73 1.65
N LEU A 34 -11.08 10.76 1.32
CA LEU A 34 -12.49 11.02 0.99
C LEU A 34 -13.32 11.49 2.20
N GLY A 35 -12.85 11.22 3.43
CA GLY A 35 -13.43 11.74 4.68
C GLY A 35 -13.01 13.17 5.00
N ASN A 36 -12.21 13.80 4.13
CA ASN A 36 -11.57 15.10 4.35
C ASN A 36 -10.59 15.14 5.53
N ASP A 37 -9.95 14.01 5.82
CA ASP A 37 -8.93 13.89 6.83
C ASP A 37 -7.53 13.94 6.23
N VAL A 38 -6.61 14.54 6.97
CA VAL A 38 -5.19 14.61 6.64
C VAL A 38 -4.41 14.13 7.85
N ILE A 39 -3.83 12.94 7.77
CA ILE A 39 -2.99 12.40 8.84
C ILE A 39 -1.59 12.99 8.70
N ARG A 40 -1.07 13.55 9.80
CA ARG A 40 0.27 14.11 9.86
C ARG A 40 1.28 13.06 10.31
N ARG A 41 2.50 13.20 9.85
CA ARG A 41 3.63 12.43 10.38
C ARG A 41 3.72 12.59 11.89
N GLY A 42 3.95 11.50 12.61
CA GLY A 42 3.95 11.44 14.06
C GLY A 42 2.60 11.10 14.67
N ALA A 43 1.53 11.00 13.87
CA ALA A 43 0.18 10.73 14.37
C ALA A 43 0.05 9.34 15.04
N PHE A 44 0.88 8.39 14.69
CA PHE A 44 0.88 7.04 15.27
C PHE A 44 1.94 6.86 16.37
N ALA A 45 2.72 7.89 16.71
CA ALA A 45 3.86 7.79 17.61
C ALA A 45 3.49 7.21 18.99
N ASP A 46 2.39 7.64 19.57
CA ASP A 46 1.95 7.16 20.88
C ASP A 46 1.44 5.73 20.80
N THR A 47 0.73 5.36 19.75
CA THR A 47 0.33 3.97 19.49
C THR A 47 1.56 3.07 19.37
N LEU A 48 2.56 3.48 18.57
CA LEU A 48 3.78 2.68 18.34
C LEU A 48 4.64 2.51 19.61
N LYS A 49 4.60 3.48 20.53
CA LYS A 49 5.26 3.37 21.86
C LYS A 49 4.47 2.51 22.82
N GLY A 50 3.15 2.61 22.80
CA GLY A 50 2.26 2.02 23.81
C GLY A 50 1.74 0.64 23.48
N LYS A 51 1.71 0.23 22.21
CA LYS A 51 1.13 -1.04 21.75
C LYS A 51 2.14 -1.92 21.02
N LYS A 52 2.09 -3.22 21.27
CA LYS A 52 2.80 -4.21 20.45
C LYS A 52 2.04 -4.43 19.14
N PRO A 53 2.70 -4.77 18.03
CA PRO A 53 2.05 -4.96 16.71
C PRO A 53 0.81 -5.87 16.78
N LYS A 54 0.89 -7.02 17.44
CA LYS A 54 -0.21 -7.98 17.59
C LYS A 54 -1.44 -7.45 18.38
N GLN A 55 -1.33 -6.33 19.06
CA GLN A 55 -2.46 -5.68 19.73
C GLN A 55 -3.31 -4.88 18.76
N ILE A 56 -2.74 -4.46 17.61
CA ILE A 56 -3.47 -3.89 16.49
C ILE A 56 -4.05 -5.06 15.68
N LYS A 57 -5.36 -5.05 15.45
CA LYS A 57 -6.03 -6.19 14.81
C LYS A 57 -5.93 -6.09 13.29
N LEU A 58 -5.68 -7.24 12.64
CA LEU A 58 -5.77 -7.37 11.19
C LEU A 58 -7.14 -7.93 10.85
N LEU A 59 -8.00 -7.10 10.23
CA LEU A 59 -9.39 -7.44 9.95
C LEU A 59 -9.68 -7.46 8.45
N TYR A 60 -10.85 -7.99 8.09
CA TYR A 60 -11.43 -7.93 6.77
C TYR A 60 -12.60 -6.95 6.75
N GLN A 61 -12.53 -5.93 5.87
CA GLN A 61 -13.61 -4.96 5.64
C GLN A 61 -14.13 -4.29 6.94
N HIS A 62 -13.25 -3.96 7.89
CA HIS A 62 -13.58 -3.37 9.21
C HIS A 62 -14.52 -4.22 10.08
N LYS A 63 -14.69 -5.49 9.76
CA LYS A 63 -15.55 -6.38 10.53
C LYS A 63 -14.78 -6.92 11.74
N THR A 64 -15.20 -6.52 12.93
CA THR A 64 -14.53 -6.89 14.19
C THR A 64 -14.64 -8.38 14.52
N ASP A 65 -15.59 -9.08 13.93
CA ASP A 65 -15.82 -10.52 14.02
C ASP A 65 -15.09 -11.33 12.93
N GLU A 66 -14.39 -10.66 11.99
CA GLU A 66 -13.61 -11.30 10.93
C GLU A 66 -12.10 -10.94 11.02
N PRO A 67 -11.39 -11.39 12.07
CA PRO A 67 -9.92 -11.29 12.09
C PRO A 67 -9.31 -12.27 11.08
N ILE A 68 -8.44 -11.77 10.22
CA ILE A 68 -7.87 -12.55 9.10
C ILE A 68 -6.38 -12.86 9.26
N GLY A 69 -5.75 -12.40 10.35
CA GLY A 69 -4.33 -12.61 10.57
C GLY A 69 -3.77 -11.75 11.70
N VAL A 70 -2.49 -11.43 11.60
CA VAL A 70 -1.75 -10.64 12.59
C VAL A 70 -0.87 -9.59 11.93
N ILE A 71 -0.59 -8.51 12.64
CA ILE A 71 0.44 -7.55 12.30
C ILE A 71 1.73 -7.99 12.99
N ASP A 72 2.78 -8.22 12.21
CA ASP A 72 4.10 -8.63 12.71
C ASP A 72 4.98 -7.41 13.05
N SER A 73 4.90 -6.34 12.25
CA SER A 73 5.59 -5.08 12.54
C SER A 73 4.84 -3.85 12.01
N LEU A 74 5.07 -2.71 12.69
CA LEU A 74 4.59 -1.39 12.28
C LEU A 74 5.70 -0.37 12.49
N SER A 75 5.83 0.58 11.57
CA SER A 75 6.75 1.71 11.70
C SER A 75 6.25 2.92 10.92
N GLU A 76 6.55 4.12 11.40
CA GLU A 76 6.39 5.34 10.62
C GLU A 76 7.68 5.65 9.86
N ASP A 77 7.56 6.04 8.60
CA ASP A 77 8.62 6.64 7.81
C ASP A 77 8.23 8.03 7.27
N ASN A 78 8.91 8.52 6.24
CA ASN A 78 8.60 9.82 5.63
C ASN A 78 7.30 9.80 4.80
N ARG A 79 6.85 8.61 4.36
CA ARG A 79 5.69 8.41 3.50
C ARG A 79 4.42 8.15 4.31
N GLY A 80 4.50 7.29 5.34
CA GLY A 80 3.32 6.87 6.07
C GLY A 80 3.57 5.86 7.17
N LEU A 81 2.51 5.15 7.55
CA LEU A 81 2.54 3.99 8.44
C LEU A 81 2.78 2.73 7.61
N TYR A 82 4.01 2.23 7.65
CA TYR A 82 4.39 0.99 7.01
C TYR A 82 4.15 -0.21 7.91
N ILE A 83 3.62 -1.29 7.34
CA ILE A 83 3.33 -2.51 8.08
C ILE A 83 3.87 -3.75 7.37
N LYS A 84 4.15 -4.78 8.17
CA LYS A 84 4.25 -6.17 7.74
C LYS A 84 3.18 -6.96 8.47
N GLY A 85 2.39 -7.70 7.72
CA GLY A 85 1.31 -8.53 8.23
C GLY A 85 1.37 -9.94 7.66
N ARG A 86 0.63 -10.83 8.30
CA ARG A 86 0.52 -12.22 7.86
C ARG A 86 -0.89 -12.71 8.03
N LEU A 87 -1.44 -13.27 6.95
CA LEU A 87 -2.75 -13.87 6.92
C LEU A 87 -2.77 -15.22 7.66
N ALA A 88 -3.89 -15.54 8.26
CA ALA A 88 -4.13 -16.82 8.93
C ALA A 88 -4.43 -17.91 7.90
N MET A 89 -3.40 -18.41 7.21
CA MET A 89 -3.54 -19.40 6.12
C MET A 89 -4.15 -20.72 6.55
N GLY A 90 -4.23 -21.00 7.86
CA GLY A 90 -4.96 -22.14 8.41
C GLY A 90 -6.49 -21.99 8.41
N THR A 91 -7.01 -20.77 8.14
CA THR A 91 -8.44 -20.47 8.08
C THR A 91 -8.92 -20.35 6.63
N GLN A 92 -10.21 -20.66 6.39
CA GLN A 92 -10.80 -20.49 5.07
C GLN A 92 -10.73 -19.01 4.64
N LYS A 93 -11.11 -18.08 5.53
CA LYS A 93 -11.10 -16.63 5.22
C LYS A 93 -9.69 -16.11 4.91
N GLY A 94 -8.66 -16.53 5.63
CA GLY A 94 -7.29 -16.15 5.35
C GLY A 94 -6.84 -16.57 3.95
N LYS A 95 -7.15 -17.80 3.53
CA LYS A 95 -6.88 -18.29 2.17
C LYS A 95 -7.66 -17.53 1.10
N GLU A 96 -8.96 -17.29 1.31
CA GLU A 96 -9.79 -16.53 0.38
C GLU A 96 -9.22 -15.11 0.16
N VAL A 97 -8.89 -14.41 1.23
CA VAL A 97 -8.32 -13.05 1.16
C VAL A 97 -6.96 -13.06 0.47
N TYR A 98 -6.11 -14.07 0.75
CA TYR A 98 -4.82 -14.22 0.08
C TYR A 98 -4.97 -14.36 -1.44
N GLU A 99 -5.88 -15.23 -1.90
CA GLU A 99 -6.15 -15.39 -3.34
C GLU A 99 -6.72 -14.11 -3.96
N LEU A 100 -7.60 -13.38 -3.25
CA LEU A 100 -8.13 -12.10 -3.72
C LEU A 100 -7.03 -11.02 -3.81
N MET A 101 -6.04 -11.04 -2.89
CA MET A 101 -4.88 -10.15 -2.97
C MET A 101 -3.97 -10.50 -4.16
N LYS A 102 -3.70 -11.78 -4.39
CA LYS A 102 -2.92 -12.24 -5.55
C LYS A 102 -3.56 -11.83 -6.89
N MET A 103 -4.88 -11.88 -6.96
CA MET A 103 -5.65 -11.46 -8.13
C MET A 103 -5.77 -9.92 -8.26
N GLY A 104 -5.33 -9.15 -7.25
CA GLY A 104 -5.52 -7.70 -7.21
C GLY A 104 -6.97 -7.26 -6.94
N ALA A 105 -7.86 -8.18 -6.54
CA ALA A 105 -9.24 -7.84 -6.18
C ALA A 105 -9.32 -7.14 -4.81
N ILE A 106 -8.33 -7.39 -3.94
CA ILE A 106 -8.09 -6.65 -2.71
C ILE A 106 -6.68 -6.11 -2.79
N ASP A 107 -6.57 -4.81 -2.89
CA ASP A 107 -5.33 -4.09 -3.12
C ASP A 107 -5.13 -2.92 -2.17
N SER A 108 -5.96 -2.80 -1.14
CA SER A 108 -6.03 -1.62 -0.30
C SER A 108 -6.14 -1.97 1.18
N MET A 109 -5.61 -1.06 2.00
CA MET A 109 -5.73 -1.11 3.46
C MET A 109 -6.50 0.10 3.98
N SER A 110 -7.15 -0.10 5.11
CA SER A 110 -7.86 0.91 5.86
C SER A 110 -7.44 0.83 7.32
N ILE A 111 -7.50 1.94 8.04
CA ILE A 111 -7.19 1.97 9.47
C ILE A 111 -8.43 2.34 10.28
N GLY A 112 -8.63 1.61 11.39
CA GLY A 112 -9.59 1.98 12.43
C GLY A 112 -8.87 2.51 13.66
N TYR A 113 -9.26 3.72 14.11
CA TYR A 113 -8.62 4.38 15.23
C TYR A 113 -9.63 5.14 16.10
N ARG A 114 -9.18 5.51 17.30
CA ARG A 114 -9.86 6.45 18.19
C ARG A 114 -9.08 7.74 18.24
N MET A 115 -9.79 8.85 18.42
CA MET A 115 -9.20 10.16 18.66
C MET A 115 -10.12 11.01 19.53
N SER A 116 -9.56 11.96 20.27
CA SER A 116 -10.24 13.00 21.02
C SER A 116 -10.33 14.30 20.22
N ALA A 117 -11.01 15.31 20.76
CA ALA A 117 -11.09 16.63 20.12
C ALA A 117 -9.72 17.33 20.05
N ASP A 118 -8.79 17.01 20.93
CA ASP A 118 -7.44 17.60 20.99
C ASP A 118 -6.48 16.98 19.98
N ASP A 119 -6.81 15.80 19.44
CA ASP A 119 -5.95 15.03 18.54
C ASP A 119 -5.96 15.59 17.11
N TYR A 120 -6.88 16.48 16.77
CA TYR A 120 -6.96 17.07 15.45
C TYR A 120 -7.20 18.60 15.49
N LYS A 121 -6.89 19.26 14.38
CA LYS A 121 -7.27 20.64 14.12
C LYS A 121 -8.19 20.68 12.91
N TYR A 122 -9.35 21.33 13.04
CA TYR A 122 -10.21 21.60 11.90
C TYR A 122 -9.71 22.82 11.12
N ASP A 123 -9.59 22.67 9.81
CA ASP A 123 -9.26 23.73 8.86
C ASP A 123 -10.56 24.12 8.11
N PRO A 124 -11.19 25.26 8.47
CA PRO A 124 -12.48 25.63 7.86
C PRO A 124 -12.34 26.09 6.41
N LYS A 125 -11.14 26.55 5.99
CA LYS A 125 -10.89 26.97 4.61
C LYS A 125 -10.96 25.81 3.64
N ASP A 126 -10.33 24.69 3.97
CA ASP A 126 -10.28 23.51 3.14
C ASP A 126 -11.28 22.44 3.58
N LYS A 127 -12.10 22.74 4.59
CA LYS A 127 -13.10 21.82 5.20
C LYS A 127 -12.52 20.44 5.51
N ARG A 128 -11.36 20.39 6.20
CA ARG A 128 -10.62 19.17 6.51
C ARG A 128 -10.22 19.11 7.97
N ARG A 129 -10.06 17.89 8.50
CA ARG A 129 -9.43 17.66 9.80
C ARG A 129 -7.95 17.35 9.57
N ILE A 130 -7.09 18.04 10.29
CA ILE A 130 -5.65 17.78 10.32
C ILE A 130 -5.36 16.97 11.58
N ILE A 131 -5.17 15.67 11.43
CA ILE A 131 -5.02 14.72 12.52
C ILE A 131 -3.56 14.66 12.95
N LYS A 132 -3.32 14.84 14.24
CA LYS A 132 -1.98 14.91 14.85
C LYS A 132 -1.65 13.68 15.69
N SER A 133 -2.68 13.04 16.28
CA SER A 133 -2.53 11.84 17.08
C SER A 133 -3.72 10.92 16.89
N VAL A 134 -3.50 9.62 16.95
CA VAL A 134 -4.54 8.58 16.91
C VAL A 134 -4.17 7.42 17.82
N ASP A 135 -5.17 6.83 18.44
CA ASP A 135 -5.07 5.50 19.06
C ASP A 135 -5.48 4.45 18.03
N LEU A 136 -4.49 3.88 17.32
CA LEU A 136 -4.73 2.87 16.28
C LEU A 136 -5.26 1.58 16.90
N MET A 137 -6.39 1.10 16.41
CA MET A 137 -7.07 -0.10 16.91
C MET A 137 -6.93 -1.29 15.99
N GLU A 138 -7.04 -1.06 14.68
CA GLU A 138 -7.01 -2.12 13.68
C GLU A 138 -6.52 -1.59 12.32
N ILE A 139 -6.12 -2.52 11.47
CA ILE A 139 -5.85 -2.34 10.06
C ILE A 139 -6.67 -3.38 9.32
N SER A 140 -7.42 -2.96 8.32
CA SER A 140 -8.26 -3.84 7.51
C SER A 140 -7.77 -3.93 6.07
N LEU A 141 -7.87 -5.12 5.49
CA LEU A 141 -7.83 -5.29 4.05
C LEU A 141 -9.22 -5.01 3.49
N VAL A 142 -9.32 -4.08 2.52
CA VAL A 142 -10.60 -3.56 1.99
C VAL A 142 -10.65 -3.55 0.46
N THR A 143 -11.86 -3.64 -0.09
CA THR A 143 -12.10 -3.59 -1.55
C THR A 143 -12.12 -2.16 -2.08
N PHE A 144 -12.68 -1.22 -1.31
CA PHE A 144 -12.86 0.18 -1.73
C PHE A 144 -12.12 1.11 -0.76
N PRO A 145 -10.95 1.61 -1.14
CA PRO A 145 -10.20 2.55 -0.31
C PRO A 145 -10.84 3.95 -0.35
N MET A 146 -10.77 4.67 0.75
CA MET A 146 -11.19 6.07 0.80
C MET A 146 -10.28 7.02 -0.01
N ASN A 147 -9.11 6.58 -0.46
CA ASN A 147 -8.22 7.37 -1.29
C ASN A 147 -8.12 6.85 -2.73
N PRO A 148 -8.76 7.52 -3.73
CA PRO A 148 -8.75 7.07 -5.13
C PRO A 148 -7.38 7.23 -5.82
N LYS A 149 -6.44 7.99 -5.26
CA LYS A 149 -5.16 8.32 -5.91
C LYS A 149 -4.06 7.28 -5.71
N ALA A 150 -4.22 6.37 -4.79
CA ALA A 150 -3.24 5.34 -4.58
C ALA A 150 -3.62 4.10 -5.39
N LYS A 151 -3.19 4.07 -6.61
CA LYS A 151 -3.20 2.88 -7.46
C LYS A 151 -1.94 2.08 -7.17
N ILE A 152 -2.10 0.78 -7.04
CA ILE A 152 -1.01 -0.18 -7.01
C ILE A 152 -0.22 -0.06 -8.30
N THR A 153 1.06 0.18 -8.17
CA THR A 153 1.99 0.23 -9.30
C THR A 153 2.98 -0.95 -9.30
N LYS A 154 2.73 -1.99 -8.53
CA LYS A 154 3.58 -3.18 -8.50
C LYS A 154 2.78 -4.47 -8.47
N VAL A 155 2.00 -4.70 -9.49
CA VAL A 155 1.48 -6.03 -9.78
C VAL A 155 2.18 -6.57 -11.01
N LYS A 156 3.09 -7.56 -10.81
CA LYS A 156 3.39 -8.57 -11.84
C LYS A 156 4.00 -8.11 -13.17
N LEU A 157 4.89 -7.11 -13.20
CA LEU A 157 5.72 -6.92 -14.39
C LEU A 157 6.47 -8.20 -14.77
N ALA A 158 6.89 -9.00 -13.80
CA ALA A 158 7.57 -10.27 -14.04
C ALA A 158 6.68 -11.37 -14.67
N GLU A 159 5.35 -11.29 -14.53
CA GLU A 159 4.39 -12.21 -15.16
C GLU A 159 3.73 -11.62 -16.42
N MET A 160 3.95 -10.35 -16.71
CA MET A 160 3.41 -9.67 -17.89
C MET A 160 4.25 -9.99 -19.13
N ASN A 161 3.59 -10.21 -20.25
CA ASN A 161 4.29 -10.22 -21.54
C ASN A 161 4.68 -8.80 -21.99
N THR A 162 5.55 -8.70 -22.98
CA THR A 162 6.08 -7.40 -23.45
C THR A 162 4.98 -6.39 -23.83
N ARG A 163 3.85 -6.87 -24.40
CA ARG A 163 2.73 -6.00 -24.79
C ARG A 163 1.97 -5.43 -23.59
N GLU A 164 1.78 -6.25 -22.55
CA GLU A 164 1.12 -5.83 -21.31
C GLU A 164 1.98 -4.81 -20.56
N ILE A 165 3.30 -5.03 -20.53
CA ILE A 165 4.25 -4.05 -19.96
C ILE A 165 4.21 -2.74 -20.75
N GLU A 166 4.22 -2.79 -22.08
CA GLU A 166 4.11 -1.60 -22.94
C GLU A 166 2.83 -0.83 -22.65
N HIS A 167 1.69 -1.53 -22.61
CA HIS A 167 0.38 -0.93 -22.34
C HIS A 167 0.37 -0.23 -20.98
N TYR A 168 0.86 -0.91 -19.95
CA TYR A 168 0.98 -0.35 -18.62
C TYR A 168 1.84 0.93 -18.59
N LEU A 169 3.01 0.92 -19.23
CA LEU A 169 3.89 2.09 -19.27
C LEU A 169 3.24 3.28 -19.99
N ARG A 170 2.41 3.02 -21.00
CA ARG A 170 1.63 4.05 -21.69
C ARG A 170 0.53 4.63 -20.83
N ASP A 171 -0.16 3.79 -20.04
CA ASP A 171 -1.23 4.21 -19.14
C ASP A 171 -0.72 5.12 -18.01
N VAL A 172 0.54 4.94 -17.59
CA VAL A 172 1.20 5.85 -16.63
C VAL A 172 1.81 7.08 -17.28
N GLY A 173 1.57 7.31 -18.58
CA GLY A 173 1.93 8.54 -19.31
C GLY A 173 3.25 8.47 -20.08
N MET A 174 3.86 7.28 -20.23
CA MET A 174 5.10 7.15 -21.02
C MET A 174 4.81 7.26 -22.53
N PRO A 175 5.63 8.01 -23.30
CA PRO A 175 5.50 8.08 -24.77
C PRO A 175 5.62 6.70 -25.41
N VAL A 176 4.83 6.44 -26.48
CA VAL A 176 4.68 5.11 -27.12
C VAL A 176 6.00 4.44 -27.46
N ASN A 177 6.92 5.18 -28.09
CA ASN A 177 8.22 4.62 -28.51
C ASN A 177 9.07 4.22 -27.30
N LEU A 178 9.05 5.03 -26.25
CA LEU A 178 9.79 4.79 -25.02
C LEU A 178 9.18 3.63 -24.21
N ALA A 179 7.84 3.56 -24.15
CA ALA A 179 7.12 2.47 -23.49
C ALA A 179 7.44 1.11 -24.13
N LYS A 180 7.51 1.05 -25.47
CA LYS A 180 7.84 -0.16 -26.21
C LYS A 180 9.28 -0.64 -25.94
N GLU A 181 10.22 0.30 -25.95
CA GLU A 181 11.63 0.00 -25.70
C GLU A 181 11.84 -0.44 -24.23
N SER A 182 11.28 0.29 -23.29
CA SER A 182 11.32 -0.03 -21.86
C SER A 182 10.65 -1.37 -21.55
N ALA A 183 9.53 -1.71 -22.20
CA ALA A 183 8.86 -3.00 -22.03
C ALA A 183 9.74 -4.18 -22.47
N ASN A 184 10.47 -4.03 -23.57
CA ASN A 184 11.41 -5.07 -24.02
C ASN A 184 12.58 -5.27 -23.06
N ILE A 185 13.13 -4.19 -22.51
CA ILE A 185 14.23 -4.23 -21.53
C ILE A 185 13.73 -4.91 -20.25
N LEU A 186 12.59 -4.49 -19.72
CA LEU A 186 11.99 -5.05 -18.49
C LEU A 186 11.67 -6.54 -18.67
N PHE A 187 11.01 -6.93 -19.76
CA PHE A 187 10.67 -8.32 -20.02
C PHE A 187 11.91 -9.24 -20.09
N LYS A 188 12.98 -8.78 -20.74
CA LYS A 188 14.24 -9.52 -20.78
C LYS A 188 14.85 -9.66 -19.38
N SER A 189 14.87 -8.59 -18.59
CA SER A 189 15.46 -8.60 -17.25
C SER A 189 14.77 -9.54 -16.29
N PHE A 190 13.43 -9.67 -16.38
CA PHE A 190 12.67 -10.62 -15.55
C PHE A 190 12.93 -12.08 -15.92
N ASN A 191 13.35 -12.37 -17.17
CA ASN A 191 13.58 -13.73 -17.64
C ASN A 191 15.04 -14.21 -17.53
N THR A 192 16.00 -13.33 -17.21
CA THR A 192 17.45 -13.65 -17.25
C THR A 192 18.15 -13.75 -15.87
N GLY A 193 17.45 -13.42 -14.77
CA GLY A 193 17.98 -13.57 -13.40
C GLY A 193 18.84 -12.39 -12.91
N GLU A 194 19.15 -12.39 -11.61
CA GLU A 194 19.64 -11.24 -10.81
C GLU A 194 20.93 -10.51 -11.27
N ARG A 195 21.70 -11.04 -12.16
CA ARG A 195 22.97 -10.37 -12.60
C ARG A 195 22.77 -9.17 -13.51
N GLU A 196 21.65 -9.10 -14.22
CA GLU A 196 21.33 -8.01 -15.16
C GLU A 196 20.46 -6.90 -14.56
N LEU A 197 19.95 -7.06 -13.33
CA LEU A 197 19.10 -6.07 -12.66
C LEU A 197 19.80 -4.71 -12.47
N ARG A 198 21.12 -4.68 -12.25
CA ARG A 198 21.89 -3.44 -12.14
C ARG A 198 21.91 -2.67 -13.47
N ASP A 199 22.11 -3.35 -14.57
CA ASP A 199 22.16 -2.74 -15.90
C ASP A 199 20.77 -2.22 -16.32
N VAL A 200 19.70 -2.90 -15.89
CA VAL A 200 18.31 -2.45 -16.09
C VAL A 200 17.99 -1.22 -15.25
N VAL A 201 18.40 -1.19 -13.99
CA VAL A 201 18.21 -0.03 -13.11
C VAL A 201 18.98 1.19 -13.64
N ASP A 202 20.18 1.00 -14.15
CA ASP A 202 20.99 2.09 -14.71
C ASP A 202 20.44 2.56 -16.08
N SER A 203 19.91 1.65 -16.90
CA SER A 203 19.19 2.00 -18.13
C SER A 203 17.89 2.77 -17.83
N LEU A 204 17.12 2.37 -16.84
CA LEU A 204 15.93 3.09 -16.41
C LEU A 204 16.25 4.47 -15.82
N LYS A 205 17.34 4.62 -15.06
CA LYS A 205 17.80 5.92 -14.59
C LYS A 205 18.22 6.84 -15.74
N HIS A 206 18.89 6.29 -16.74
CA HIS A 206 19.25 7.05 -17.96
C HIS A 206 18.02 7.52 -18.72
N LEU A 207 17.01 6.66 -18.89
CA LEU A 207 15.72 7.00 -19.53
C LEU A 207 14.95 8.06 -18.73
N ILE A 208 14.91 7.97 -17.41
CA ILE A 208 14.27 8.97 -16.54
C ILE A 208 14.96 10.34 -16.66
N ASN A 209 16.27 10.38 -16.84
CA ASN A 209 17.01 11.63 -17.02
C ASN A 209 16.73 12.27 -18.38
N ILE A 210 16.50 11.49 -19.44
CA ILE A 210 16.12 11.99 -20.77
C ILE A 210 14.71 12.62 -20.76
N ILE A 211 13.78 12.10 -19.95
CA ILE A 211 12.40 12.62 -19.86
C ILE A 211 12.35 13.95 -19.06
N LYS A 212 13.37 14.24 -18.23
CA LYS A 212 13.43 15.46 -17.40
C LYS A 212 14.11 16.65 -18.09
N THR A 213 14.68 16.45 -19.27
CA THR A 213 15.21 17.50 -20.15
C THR A 213 14.25 17.83 -21.28
#